data_362cf568fe3d41b822921acc66e67d02
#
_entry.id   362cf568fe3d41b822921acc66e67d02
#
_cell.length_a   1.000
_cell.length_b   1.000
_cell.length_c   1.000
_cell.angle_alpha   90.00
_cell.angle_beta   90.00
_cell.angle_gamma   90.00
#
_symmetry.space_group_name_H-M   'P 1'
#
loop_
_entity.id
_entity.type
_entity.pdbx_description
1 polymer ?
#
loop_
_entity_poly.entity_id
_entity_poly.type
_entity_poly.pdbx_seq_one_letter_code
_entity_poly.pdbx_strand_id
1 'polypeptide(L)'
;EGDSNYESGLWEEYCFLQKKFSLQPIEASMWKKARMRPQNAPEVRIRQFAHLIYQSEFLFAQLMEAQSTEKMFELLSLKYDNEDVYNRVQRPLPLGKNSIAILLINTVIPYKYAYTQHQHIEDAIEWLNNIPKEDNTIIRKWAMLGQDIRSAADTQALIHLYQNYCQPHLCFNCHVGYQ
;
A
#
# COMPACT_ATOMS: atom_id res chain seq x y z
N GLU A 1 -20.87 9.74 29.20
CA GLU A 1 -20.01 9.17 30.29
C GLU A 1 -19.21 7.95 29.81
N GLY A 2 -19.55 7.28 28.67
CA GLY A 2 -18.83 6.12 28.15
C GLY A 2 -17.61 6.44 27.27
N ASP A 3 -17.56 7.59 26.64
CA ASP A 3 -16.48 7.96 25.70
C ASP A 3 -15.19 8.36 26.42
N SER A 4 -15.30 9.01 27.56
CA SER A 4 -14.15 9.47 28.36
C SER A 4 -13.27 8.31 28.87
N ASN A 5 -13.85 7.16 29.18
CA ASN A 5 -13.11 6.03 29.74
C ASN A 5 -12.34 5.24 28.67
N TYR A 6 -12.90 5.13 27.46
CA TYR A 6 -12.22 4.48 26.32
C TYR A 6 -11.06 5.34 25.79
N GLU A 7 -11.28 6.63 25.61
CA GLU A 7 -10.23 7.56 25.19
C GLU A 7 -9.09 7.63 26.21
N SER A 8 -9.42 7.60 27.51
CA SER A 8 -8.42 7.53 28.59
C SER A 8 -7.56 6.27 28.47
N GLY A 9 -8.16 5.10 28.25
CA GLY A 9 -7.43 3.84 28.10
C GLY A 9 -6.49 3.84 26.90
N LEU A 10 -6.94 4.35 25.76
CA LEU A 10 -6.09 4.50 24.57
C LEU A 10 -4.93 5.47 24.79
N TRP A 11 -5.17 6.55 25.54
CA TRP A 11 -4.13 7.52 25.86
C TRP A 11 -3.08 6.95 26.82
N GLU A 12 -3.50 6.21 27.82
CA GLU A 12 -2.59 5.51 28.75
C GLU A 12 -1.72 4.49 28.01
N GLU A 13 -2.31 3.69 27.12
CA GLU A 13 -1.57 2.73 26.30
C GLU A 13 -0.59 3.45 25.36
N TYR A 14 -1.02 4.53 24.72
CA TYR A 14 -0.12 5.36 23.90
C TYR A 14 1.08 5.88 24.71
N CYS A 15 0.85 6.44 25.88
CA CYS A 15 1.92 6.93 26.75
C CYS A 15 2.87 5.82 27.20
N PHE A 16 2.33 4.64 27.51
CA PHE A 16 3.12 3.47 27.87
C PHE A 16 4.01 3.03 26.71
N LEU A 17 3.45 2.86 25.52
CA LEU A 17 4.20 2.42 24.33
C LEU A 17 5.23 3.48 23.91
N GLN A 18 4.88 4.75 23.97
CA GLN A 18 5.78 5.86 23.68
C GLN A 18 7.01 5.81 24.59
N LYS A 19 6.80 5.63 25.89
CA LYS A 19 7.89 5.52 26.88
C LYS A 19 8.70 4.26 26.70
N LYS A 20 8.04 3.12 26.52
CA LYS A 20 8.68 1.80 26.39
C LYS A 20 9.60 1.72 25.17
N PHE A 21 9.19 2.28 24.04
CA PHE A 21 9.92 2.19 22.79
C PHE A 21 10.60 3.50 22.38
N SER A 22 10.61 4.52 23.26
CA SER A 22 11.17 5.85 22.99
C SER A 22 10.63 6.47 21.69
N LEU A 23 9.33 6.27 21.41
CA LEU A 23 8.71 6.73 20.17
C LEU A 23 8.52 8.23 20.18
N GLN A 24 8.75 8.85 19.03
CA GLN A 24 8.46 10.27 18.80
C GLN A 24 7.31 10.42 17.81
N PRO A 25 6.28 11.21 18.11
CA PRO A 25 5.20 11.47 17.17
C PRO A 25 5.74 12.23 15.95
N ILE A 26 5.15 11.94 14.81
CA ILE A 26 5.43 12.72 13.59
C ILE A 26 4.86 14.12 13.77
N GLU A 27 5.66 15.15 13.53
CA GLU A 27 5.23 16.54 13.63
C GLU A 27 4.08 16.85 12.66
N ALA A 28 3.12 17.64 13.11
CA ALA A 28 1.96 18.01 12.30
C ALA A 28 2.33 18.71 10.99
N SER A 29 3.47 19.41 10.95
CA SER A 29 4.02 20.09 9.78
C SER A 29 4.45 19.13 8.66
N MET A 30 4.79 17.88 8.98
CA MET A 30 5.19 16.86 8.02
C MET A 30 4.00 16.26 7.24
N TRP A 31 2.78 16.42 7.74
CA TRP A 31 1.59 15.92 7.08
C TRP A 31 1.14 16.87 5.96
N LYS A 32 1.16 16.39 4.72
CA LYS A 32 0.62 17.13 3.58
C LYS A 32 -0.91 17.12 3.65
N LYS A 33 -1.52 18.28 3.89
CA LYS A 33 -2.98 18.45 3.94
C LYS A 33 -3.55 19.20 2.73
N ALA A 34 -2.71 19.95 2.00
CA ALA A 34 -3.14 20.74 0.86
C ALA A 34 -3.10 19.95 -0.45
N ARG A 35 -4.05 20.29 -1.36
CA ARG A 35 -4.14 19.73 -2.72
C ARG A 35 -4.35 18.21 -2.79
N MET A 36 -4.95 17.63 -1.76
CA MET A 36 -5.33 16.22 -1.74
C MET A 36 -6.85 16.06 -1.89
N ARG A 37 -7.25 14.95 -2.53
CA ARG A 37 -8.65 14.55 -2.49
C ARG A 37 -9.03 14.21 -1.04
N PRO A 38 -10.24 14.55 -0.57
CA PRO A 38 -10.65 14.29 0.82
C PRO A 38 -10.43 12.85 1.29
N GLN A 39 -10.63 11.89 0.40
CA GLN A 39 -10.41 10.45 0.67
C GLN A 39 -8.94 10.07 0.92
N ASN A 40 -7.99 10.93 0.57
CA ASN A 40 -6.56 10.72 0.77
C ASN A 40 -6.01 11.52 1.94
N ALA A 41 -6.87 12.22 2.69
CA ALA A 41 -6.45 12.96 3.87
C ALA A 41 -5.76 12.03 4.88
N PRO A 42 -4.69 12.46 5.54
CA PRO A 42 -3.95 11.65 6.51
C PRO A 42 -4.85 11.01 7.57
N GLU A 43 -5.83 11.76 8.06
CA GLU A 43 -6.77 11.31 9.06
C GLU A 43 -7.61 10.12 8.58
N VAL A 44 -8.01 10.13 7.30
CA VAL A 44 -8.75 9.01 6.68
C VAL A 44 -7.83 7.79 6.56
N ARG A 45 -6.60 7.98 6.12
CA ARG A 45 -5.63 6.88 5.94
C ARG A 45 -5.23 6.26 7.27
N ILE A 46 -5.03 7.06 8.30
CA ILE A 46 -4.73 6.57 9.65
C ILE A 46 -5.90 5.72 10.19
N ARG A 47 -7.15 6.19 10.04
CA ARG A 47 -8.32 5.41 10.45
C ARG A 47 -8.45 4.10 9.70
N GLN A 48 -8.21 4.10 8.38
CA GLN A 48 -8.21 2.88 7.57
C GLN A 48 -7.14 1.90 8.05
N PHE A 49 -5.94 2.37 8.31
CA PHE A 49 -4.84 1.55 8.82
C PHE A 49 -5.14 1.00 10.22
N ALA A 50 -5.63 1.83 11.12
CA ALA A 50 -6.02 1.39 12.46
C ALA A 50 -7.09 0.29 12.40
N HIS A 51 -8.06 0.43 11.49
CA HIS A 51 -9.08 -0.60 11.30
C HIS A 51 -8.51 -1.90 10.74
N LEU A 52 -7.59 -1.83 9.77
CA LEU A 52 -6.89 -3.02 9.26
C LEU A 52 -6.15 -3.76 10.36
N ILE A 53 -5.45 -3.05 11.23
CA ILE A 53 -4.74 -3.66 12.38
C ILE A 53 -5.74 -4.27 13.37
N TYR A 54 -6.85 -3.57 13.65
CA TYR A 54 -7.87 -4.07 14.57
C TYR A 54 -8.56 -5.34 14.08
N GLN A 55 -8.90 -5.42 12.79
CA GLN A 55 -9.58 -6.60 12.21
C GLN A 55 -8.66 -7.81 12.00
N SER A 56 -7.34 -7.63 12.07
CA SER A 56 -6.36 -8.68 11.76
C SER A 56 -5.35 -8.81 12.89
N GLU A 57 -5.40 -9.89 13.65
CA GLU A 57 -4.49 -10.09 14.79
C GLU A 57 -3.01 -10.12 14.39
N PHE A 58 -2.66 -10.54 13.19
CA PHE A 58 -1.27 -10.64 12.70
C PHE A 58 -1.20 -10.32 11.22
N LEU A 59 -1.67 -9.13 10.81
CA LEU A 59 -1.77 -8.72 9.41
C LEU A 59 -0.47 -8.96 8.62
N PHE A 60 0.68 -8.61 9.19
CA PHE A 60 1.97 -8.81 8.53
C PHE A 60 2.24 -10.30 8.26
N ALA A 61 2.11 -11.16 9.26
CA ALA A 61 2.33 -12.58 9.11
C ALA A 61 1.37 -13.18 8.08
N GLN A 62 0.08 -12.84 8.16
CA GLN A 62 -0.93 -13.29 7.20
C GLN A 62 -0.60 -12.86 5.76
N LEU A 63 -0.11 -11.63 5.56
CA LEU A 63 0.33 -11.15 4.25
C LEU A 63 1.58 -11.90 3.77
N MET A 64 2.53 -12.21 4.65
CA MET A 64 3.73 -12.98 4.28
C MET A 64 3.40 -14.44 3.94
N GLU A 65 2.40 -15.03 4.57
CA GLU A 65 1.94 -16.40 4.32
C GLU A 65 0.98 -16.51 3.12
N ALA A 66 0.34 -15.43 2.71
CA ALA A 66 -0.62 -15.45 1.60
C ALA A 66 0.03 -15.94 0.30
N GLN A 67 -0.56 -16.96 -0.33
CA GLN A 67 -0.02 -17.58 -1.54
C GLN A 67 -0.61 -17.01 -2.84
N SER A 68 -1.65 -16.17 -2.75
CA SER A 68 -2.28 -15.58 -3.93
C SER A 68 -2.55 -14.10 -3.76
N THR A 69 -2.62 -13.41 -4.87
CA THR A 69 -2.95 -11.99 -4.96
C THR A 69 -4.35 -11.70 -4.42
N GLU A 70 -5.32 -12.58 -4.70
CA GLU A 70 -6.70 -12.47 -4.21
C GLU A 70 -6.74 -12.48 -2.68
N LYS A 71 -5.95 -13.38 -2.06
CA LYS A 71 -5.87 -13.46 -0.59
C LYS A 71 -5.26 -12.20 0.00
N MET A 72 -4.24 -11.63 -0.64
CA MET A 72 -3.65 -10.35 -0.22
C MET A 72 -4.64 -9.20 -0.34
N PHE A 73 -5.43 -9.15 -1.43
CA PHE A 73 -6.52 -8.20 -1.59
C PHE A 73 -7.59 -8.33 -0.51
N GLU A 74 -7.98 -9.56 -0.18
CA GLU A 74 -8.95 -9.84 0.88
C GLU A 74 -8.45 -9.34 2.24
N LEU A 75 -7.19 -9.63 2.59
CA LEU A 75 -6.57 -9.21 3.85
C LEU A 75 -6.50 -7.68 4.02
N LEU A 76 -6.29 -6.95 2.92
CA LEU A 76 -6.26 -5.49 2.91
C LEU A 76 -7.63 -4.84 2.73
N SER A 77 -8.67 -5.62 2.48
CA SER A 77 -10.04 -5.14 2.39
C SER A 77 -10.61 -4.93 3.77
N LEU A 78 -11.18 -3.74 4.02
CA LEU A 78 -11.85 -3.46 5.28
C LEU A 78 -13.17 -4.22 5.34
N LYS A 79 -13.33 -5.05 6.38
CA LYS A 79 -14.58 -5.75 6.71
C LYS A 79 -15.31 -4.94 7.77
N TYR A 80 -16.59 -4.73 7.57
CA TYR A 80 -17.45 -4.06 8.52
C TYR A 80 -18.48 -5.06 9.02
N ASP A 81 -18.22 -5.67 10.15
CA ASP A 81 -19.25 -6.44 10.86
C ASP A 81 -20.30 -5.47 11.37
N ASN A 82 -21.57 -5.87 11.27
CA ASN A 82 -22.72 -5.01 11.57
C ASN A 82 -22.86 -4.65 13.05
N GLU A 83 -21.96 -5.11 13.91
CA GLU A 83 -22.05 -4.96 15.35
C GLU A 83 -21.05 -3.93 15.92
N ASP A 84 -21.59 -2.83 16.34
CA ASP A 84 -21.41 -2.10 17.60
C ASP A 84 -20.13 -1.35 17.98
N VAL A 85 -18.96 -1.63 17.47
CA VAL A 85 -17.78 -0.84 17.87
C VAL A 85 -17.79 0.56 17.23
N TYR A 86 -18.50 0.71 16.11
CA TYR A 86 -18.51 1.96 15.32
C TYR A 86 -19.77 2.82 15.50
N ASN A 87 -20.67 2.49 16.40
CA ASN A 87 -21.85 3.33 16.66
C ASN A 87 -21.49 4.72 17.21
N ARG A 88 -20.24 4.90 17.67
CA ARG A 88 -19.74 6.16 18.26
C ARG A 88 -18.66 6.84 17.43
N VAL A 89 -18.00 6.13 16.50
CA VAL A 89 -16.95 6.67 15.64
C VAL A 89 -17.36 6.50 14.18
N GLN A 90 -17.21 7.54 13.37
CA GLN A 90 -17.48 7.45 11.93
C GLN A 90 -16.68 6.27 11.32
N ARG A 91 -17.40 5.34 10.70
CA ARG A 91 -16.77 4.21 9.98
C ARG A 91 -15.76 4.75 8.97
N PRO A 92 -14.52 4.25 8.97
CA PRO A 92 -13.58 4.66 7.95
C PRO A 92 -14.08 4.20 6.57
N LEU A 93 -13.93 5.03 5.55
CA LEU A 93 -14.24 4.63 4.18
C LEU A 93 -13.36 3.44 3.78
N PRO A 94 -13.90 2.43 3.07
CA PRO A 94 -13.12 1.29 2.63
C PRO A 94 -11.97 1.72 1.72
N LEU A 95 -10.87 0.97 1.74
CA LEU A 95 -9.81 1.11 0.76
C LEU A 95 -10.35 0.73 -0.62
N GLY A 96 -10.26 1.63 -1.59
CA GLY A 96 -10.60 1.31 -2.97
C GLY A 96 -9.61 0.27 -3.55
N LYS A 97 -10.09 -0.56 -4.48
CA LYS A 97 -9.26 -1.60 -5.13
C LYS A 97 -7.94 -1.06 -5.68
N ASN A 98 -7.94 0.11 -6.30
CA ASN A 98 -6.71 0.75 -6.79
C ASN A 98 -5.74 1.11 -5.65
N SER A 99 -6.25 1.53 -4.48
CA SER A 99 -5.38 1.82 -3.33
C SER A 99 -4.75 0.55 -2.77
N ILE A 100 -5.50 -0.55 -2.74
CA ILE A 100 -4.97 -1.87 -2.34
C ILE A 100 -3.93 -2.33 -3.36
N ALA A 101 -4.21 -2.23 -4.67
CA ALA A 101 -3.25 -2.57 -5.71
C ALA A 101 -1.92 -1.81 -5.55
N ILE A 102 -1.97 -0.51 -5.30
CA ILE A 102 -0.78 0.33 -5.05
C ILE A 102 -0.02 -0.14 -3.80
N LEU A 103 -0.72 -0.53 -2.72
CA LEU A 103 -0.08 -1.09 -1.53
C LEU A 103 0.59 -2.44 -1.82
N LEU A 104 -0.06 -3.31 -2.60
CA LEU A 104 0.51 -4.59 -3.00
C LEU A 104 1.77 -4.39 -3.83
N ILE A 105 1.71 -3.57 -4.88
CA ILE A 105 2.82 -3.31 -5.80
C ILE A 105 4.02 -2.69 -5.08
N ASN A 106 3.80 -1.66 -4.25
CA ASN A 106 4.89 -0.85 -3.71
C ASN A 106 5.32 -1.24 -2.30
N THR A 107 4.58 -2.11 -1.63
CA THR A 107 4.88 -2.46 -0.24
C THR A 107 4.85 -3.97 -0.02
N VAL A 108 3.70 -4.62 -0.16
CA VAL A 108 3.54 -6.02 0.25
C VAL A 108 4.41 -6.98 -0.56
N ILE A 109 4.34 -6.92 -1.89
CA ILE A 109 5.11 -7.81 -2.77
C ILE A 109 6.63 -7.60 -2.61
N PRO A 110 7.17 -6.36 -2.61
CA PRO A 110 8.58 -6.13 -2.32
C PRO A 110 9.02 -6.63 -0.95
N TYR A 111 8.21 -6.40 0.10
CA TYR A 111 8.52 -6.93 1.42
C TYR A 111 8.49 -8.46 1.48
N LYS A 112 7.51 -9.07 0.84
CA LYS A 112 7.38 -10.52 0.76
C LYS A 112 8.57 -11.14 0.06
N TYR A 113 9.01 -10.57 -1.06
CA TYR A 113 10.22 -10.98 -1.77
C TYR A 113 11.48 -10.82 -0.91
N ALA A 114 11.63 -9.71 -0.21
CA ALA A 114 12.75 -9.49 0.72
C ALA A 114 12.71 -10.46 1.91
N TYR A 115 11.51 -10.75 2.45
CA TYR A 115 11.31 -11.66 3.57
C TYR A 115 11.73 -13.09 3.24
N THR A 116 11.55 -13.53 1.99
CA THR A 116 12.02 -14.83 1.48
C THR A 116 13.50 -14.81 1.07
N GLN A 117 14.28 -13.81 1.49
CA GLN A 117 15.69 -13.65 1.12
C GLN A 117 15.95 -13.68 -0.39
N HIS A 118 15.01 -13.12 -1.16
CA HIS A 118 15.08 -13.02 -2.62
C HIS A 118 15.06 -14.37 -3.38
N GLN A 119 14.55 -15.44 -2.78
CA GLN A 119 14.60 -16.79 -3.35
C GLN A 119 13.48 -17.07 -4.37
N HIS A 120 12.40 -16.30 -4.38
CA HIS A 120 11.19 -16.58 -5.18
C HIS A 120 10.79 -15.38 -6.03
N ILE A 121 11.63 -14.99 -6.98
CA ILE A 121 11.35 -13.87 -7.89
C ILE A 121 10.19 -14.17 -8.83
N GLU A 122 10.04 -15.43 -9.23
CA GLU A 122 8.97 -15.90 -10.11
C GLU A 122 7.61 -15.69 -9.47
N ASP A 123 7.47 -16.00 -8.19
CA ASP A 123 6.24 -15.78 -7.43
C ASP A 123 5.89 -14.28 -7.37
N ALA A 124 6.89 -13.43 -7.13
CA ALA A 124 6.69 -11.98 -7.09
C ALA A 124 6.21 -11.45 -8.46
N ILE A 125 6.78 -11.94 -9.54
CA ILE A 125 6.37 -11.60 -10.92
C ILE A 125 4.94 -12.11 -11.18
N GLU A 126 4.63 -13.33 -10.77
CA GLU A 126 3.29 -13.90 -10.92
C GLU A 126 2.23 -13.08 -10.16
N TRP A 127 2.51 -12.70 -8.92
CA TRP A 127 1.60 -11.83 -8.16
C TRP A 127 1.39 -10.48 -8.85
N LEU A 128 2.45 -9.86 -9.38
CA LEU A 128 2.34 -8.61 -10.13
C LEU A 128 1.55 -8.80 -11.45
N ASN A 129 1.66 -9.95 -12.11
CA ASN A 129 0.89 -10.26 -13.31
C ASN A 129 -0.61 -10.40 -13.03
N ASN A 130 -0.99 -10.80 -11.82
CA ASN A 130 -2.38 -10.90 -11.38
C ASN A 130 -2.98 -9.57 -10.90
N ILE A 131 -2.20 -8.49 -10.86
CA ILE A 131 -2.68 -7.15 -10.54
C ILE A 131 -2.89 -6.35 -11.84
N PRO A 132 -4.02 -5.65 -12.01
CA PRO A 132 -4.24 -4.80 -13.17
C PRO A 132 -3.16 -3.73 -13.33
N LYS A 133 -2.89 -3.36 -14.58
CA LYS A 133 -1.96 -2.29 -14.92
C LYS A 133 -2.27 -0.99 -14.19
N GLU A 134 -1.22 -0.26 -13.81
CA GLU A 134 -1.35 1.08 -13.26
C GLU A 134 -1.70 2.09 -14.36
N ASP A 135 -2.42 3.14 -13.99
CA ASP A 135 -2.70 4.28 -14.88
C ASP A 135 -1.95 5.52 -14.39
N ASN A 136 -0.85 5.84 -15.04
CA ASN A 136 -0.07 7.05 -14.79
C ASN A 136 0.48 7.63 -16.10
N THR A 137 1.08 8.81 -16.00
CA THR A 137 1.57 9.55 -17.17
C THR A 137 2.65 8.78 -17.96
N ILE A 138 3.51 8.03 -17.28
CA ILE A 138 4.57 7.23 -17.92
C ILE A 138 3.94 6.11 -18.74
N ILE A 139 3.02 5.38 -18.15
CA ILE A 139 2.34 4.23 -18.79
C ILE A 139 1.50 4.69 -19.98
N ARG A 140 0.82 5.83 -19.87
CA ARG A 140 0.07 6.40 -21.01
C ARG A 140 1.00 6.72 -22.19
N LYS A 141 2.21 7.24 -21.94
CA LYS A 141 3.20 7.48 -23.02
C LYS A 141 3.62 6.20 -23.71
N TRP A 142 3.90 5.13 -22.95
CA TRP A 142 4.23 3.82 -23.51
C TRP A 142 3.09 3.24 -24.35
N ALA A 143 1.84 3.37 -23.87
CA ALA A 143 0.68 2.93 -24.61
C ALA A 143 0.50 3.69 -25.93
N MET A 144 0.79 5.00 -25.98
CA MET A 144 0.79 5.80 -27.21
C MET A 144 1.85 5.33 -28.23
N LEU A 145 2.92 4.71 -27.78
CA LEU A 145 3.96 4.10 -28.62
C LEU A 145 3.57 2.70 -29.11
N GLY A 146 2.36 2.23 -28.80
CA GLY A 146 1.86 0.92 -29.23
C GLY A 146 2.27 -0.25 -28.33
N GLN A 147 2.84 0.02 -27.15
CA GLN A 147 3.21 -1.04 -26.20
C GLN A 147 1.94 -1.69 -25.63
N ASP A 148 1.83 -3.02 -25.74
CA ASP A 148 0.75 -3.78 -25.07
C ASP A 148 1.10 -3.93 -23.59
N ILE A 149 0.22 -3.38 -22.73
CA ILE A 149 0.43 -3.30 -21.28
C ILE A 149 -0.80 -3.89 -20.60
N ARG A 150 -0.64 -5.00 -19.89
CA ARG A 150 -1.75 -5.79 -19.35
C ARG A 150 -1.80 -5.82 -17.83
N SER A 151 -0.64 -5.84 -17.18
CA SER A 151 -0.48 -6.12 -15.76
C SER A 151 0.35 -5.08 -15.02
N ALA A 152 0.40 -5.19 -13.69
CA ALA A 152 1.32 -4.41 -12.86
C ALA A 152 2.79 -4.78 -13.13
N ALA A 153 3.09 -6.03 -13.49
CA ALA A 153 4.44 -6.42 -13.88
C ALA A 153 4.94 -5.61 -15.08
N ASP A 154 4.11 -5.49 -16.12
CA ASP A 154 4.43 -4.68 -17.31
C ASP A 154 4.64 -3.22 -16.93
N THR A 155 3.73 -2.66 -16.08
CA THR A 155 3.84 -1.24 -15.71
C THR A 155 5.07 -0.96 -14.87
N GLN A 156 5.43 -1.83 -13.94
CA GLN A 156 6.64 -1.66 -13.13
C GLN A 156 7.92 -1.81 -13.96
N ALA A 157 7.97 -2.74 -14.90
CA ALA A 157 9.08 -2.86 -15.84
C ALA A 157 9.25 -1.61 -16.69
N LEU A 158 8.16 -1.07 -17.24
CA LEU A 158 8.18 0.14 -18.07
C LEU A 158 8.49 1.41 -17.28
N ILE A 159 8.04 1.51 -16.03
CA ILE A 159 8.39 2.62 -15.13
C ILE A 159 9.90 2.56 -14.81
N HIS A 160 10.42 1.38 -14.49
CA HIS A 160 11.84 1.17 -14.24
C HIS A 160 12.68 1.54 -15.47
N LEU A 161 12.30 1.05 -16.64
CA LEU A 161 12.98 1.37 -17.90
C LEU A 161 12.98 2.88 -18.16
N TYR A 162 11.85 3.54 -17.97
CA TYR A 162 11.76 5.00 -18.15
C TYR A 162 12.65 5.77 -17.19
N GLN A 163 12.57 5.47 -15.91
CA GLN A 163 13.28 6.22 -14.87
C GLN A 163 14.79 5.99 -14.90
N ASN A 164 15.24 4.78 -15.16
CA ASN A 164 16.65 4.43 -15.04
C ASN A 164 17.42 4.46 -16.36
N TYR A 165 16.73 4.48 -17.50
CA TYR A 165 17.39 4.49 -18.81
C TYR A 165 16.91 5.62 -19.73
N CYS A 166 15.59 5.80 -19.90
CA CYS A 166 15.09 6.80 -20.85
C CYS A 166 15.25 8.23 -20.31
N GLN A 167 14.87 8.47 -19.06
CA GLN A 167 14.95 9.81 -18.46
C GLN A 167 16.39 10.32 -18.34
N PRO A 168 17.39 9.51 -17.92
CA PRO A 168 18.79 9.92 -17.91
C PRO A 168 19.50 9.80 -19.28
N HIS A 169 18.77 9.47 -20.36
CA HIS A 169 19.31 9.33 -21.73
C HIS A 169 20.42 8.27 -21.88
N LEU A 170 20.29 7.15 -21.14
CA LEU A 170 21.26 6.04 -21.17
C LEU A 170 20.93 5.01 -22.26
N CYS A 171 20.61 5.46 -23.48
CA CYS A 171 20.18 4.59 -24.57
C CYS A 171 21.23 3.54 -24.96
N PHE A 172 22.50 3.88 -24.92
CA PHE A 172 23.59 2.94 -25.22
C PHE A 172 23.78 1.84 -24.18
N ASN A 173 23.25 2.01 -22.97
CA ASN A 173 23.29 1.01 -21.89
C ASN A 173 21.96 0.26 -21.76
N CYS A 174 21.00 0.54 -22.64
CA CYS A 174 19.65 0.00 -22.59
C CYS A 174 19.48 -1.07 -23.67
N HIS A 175 19.12 -2.29 -23.30
CA HIS A 175 18.90 -3.38 -24.26
C HIS A 175 17.83 -3.07 -25.32
N VAL A 176 16.85 -2.21 -25.00
CA VAL A 176 15.81 -1.80 -25.95
C VAL A 176 16.30 -0.71 -26.90
N GLY A 177 17.18 0.18 -26.44
CA GLY A 177 17.68 1.30 -27.23
C GLY A 177 18.93 0.98 -28.07
N TYR A 178 19.55 -0.18 -27.86
CA TYR A 178 20.76 -0.62 -28.56
C TYR A 178 20.45 -1.55 -29.76
N GLN A 179 19.19 -1.88 -29.97
CA GLN A 179 18.74 -2.60 -31.17
C GLN A 179 18.55 -1.60 -32.34
#